data_d04b0e3802c8bf9bddea1a5798beabcf
#
_entry.id   d04b0e3802c8bf9bddea1a5798beabcf
#
_cell.length_a   1.000
_cell.length_b   1.000
_cell.length_c   1.000
_cell.angle_alpha   90.00
_cell.angle_beta   90.00
_cell.angle_gamma   90.00
#
_symmetry.space_group_name_H-M   'P 1'
#
loop_
_entity.id
_entity.type
_entity.pdbx_description
1 polymer ?
#
loop_
_entity_poly.entity_id
_entity_poly.type
_entity_poly.pdbx_seq_one_letter_code
_entity_poly.pdbx_strand_id
1 'polypeptide(L)'
;MFYLTPNYAVPIPHPPQMGNKGNYVVSLSQFTTWLGNIAQDEFGVEVYPGFAGAGLLMSEHEDSPDPFDDRKKVKSVRGIITNEVGLSKTYRKKSTFEPGMIFRSKVTLFAEGAHGSLSKQLYSIYNLRRDAQPQTYAIGLKEVWRVDPKEHKPGEVVHTMGWPLGKDTYGGGWVYHMDGGLVSLGLVVGLDYKNPWLSPYREFQVRPSSSPPSSFLKTNISNFPANETPPLLPIPPLLPHLIPSLLRRSGLK
;
A
#
# COMPACT_ATOMS: atom_id res chain seq x y z
N MET A 1 1.77 4.61 -21.96
CA MET A 1 3.02 4.18 -21.32
C MET A 1 4.20 4.73 -22.12
N PHE A 2 5.32 5.07 -21.45
CA PHE A 2 6.49 5.66 -22.13
C PHE A 2 7.78 4.96 -21.70
N TYR A 3 8.69 4.81 -22.65
CA TYR A 3 10.08 4.49 -22.39
C TYR A 3 10.88 5.79 -22.33
N LEU A 4 11.54 6.03 -21.20
CA LEU A 4 12.32 7.24 -20.99
C LEU A 4 13.80 7.00 -21.30
N THR A 5 14.39 7.97 -21.96
CA THR A 5 15.83 8.14 -22.11
C THR A 5 16.23 9.48 -21.48
N PRO A 6 17.51 9.80 -21.31
CA PRO A 6 17.91 11.11 -20.77
C PRO A 6 17.33 12.31 -21.54
N ASN A 7 17.01 12.14 -22.84
CA ASN A 7 16.62 13.24 -23.71
C ASN A 7 15.22 13.06 -24.34
N TYR A 8 14.65 11.84 -24.32
CA TYR A 8 13.40 11.55 -25.04
C TYR A 8 12.45 10.69 -24.22
N ALA A 9 11.16 10.90 -24.43
CA ALA A 9 10.08 10.02 -23.98
C ALA A 9 9.44 9.38 -25.21
N VAL A 10 9.63 8.08 -25.37
CA VAL A 10 9.13 7.33 -26.52
C VAL A 10 7.84 6.61 -26.10
N PRO A 11 6.70 6.87 -26.76
CA PRO A 11 5.47 6.13 -26.46
C PRO A 11 5.64 4.66 -26.82
N ILE A 12 5.23 3.79 -25.92
CA ILE A 12 5.22 2.33 -26.11
C ILE A 12 3.84 1.77 -25.81
N PRO A 13 3.43 0.67 -26.47
CA PRO A 13 2.18 0.00 -26.11
C PRO A 13 2.23 -0.50 -24.68
N HIS A 14 1.11 -0.38 -23.97
CA HIS A 14 0.98 -0.99 -22.65
C HIS A 14 0.55 -2.46 -22.77
N PRO A 15 0.97 -3.34 -21.87
CA PRO A 15 0.50 -4.71 -21.82
C PRO A 15 -1.01 -4.76 -21.54
N PRO A 16 -1.74 -5.77 -22.04
CA PRO A 16 -3.20 -5.86 -21.90
C PRO A 16 -3.71 -5.74 -20.46
N GLN A 17 -2.97 -6.28 -19.49
CA GLN A 17 -3.32 -6.22 -18.06
C GLN A 17 -3.24 -4.80 -17.47
N MET A 18 -2.62 -3.85 -18.15
CA MET A 18 -2.58 -2.43 -17.78
C MET A 18 -3.66 -1.59 -18.49
N GLY A 19 -4.58 -2.24 -19.22
CA GLY A 19 -5.70 -1.59 -19.87
C GLY A 19 -6.78 -1.17 -18.87
N ASN A 20 -6.62 0.00 -18.27
CA ASN A 20 -7.45 0.50 -17.16
C ASN A 20 -8.58 1.44 -17.60
N LYS A 21 -8.96 1.45 -18.87
CA LYS A 21 -10.05 2.28 -19.37
C LYS A 21 -11.36 1.96 -18.65
N GLY A 22 -11.96 2.97 -18.00
CA GLY A 22 -13.20 2.83 -17.22
C GLY A 22 -12.97 2.48 -15.75
N ASN A 23 -11.73 2.34 -15.30
CA ASN A 23 -11.39 2.21 -13.88
C ASN A 23 -11.26 3.59 -13.22
N TYR A 24 -11.16 3.60 -11.89
CA TYR A 24 -11.05 4.82 -11.10
C TYR A 24 -9.63 5.02 -10.57
N VAL A 25 -9.19 6.27 -10.54
CA VAL A 25 -8.00 6.68 -9.79
C VAL A 25 -8.46 7.21 -8.44
N VAL A 26 -8.10 6.54 -7.36
CA VAL A 26 -8.57 6.88 -6.01
C VAL A 26 -7.42 6.93 -5.00
N SER A 27 -7.60 7.70 -3.94
CA SER A 27 -6.77 7.60 -2.75
C SER A 27 -7.19 6.38 -1.94
N LEU A 28 -6.30 5.39 -1.82
CA LEU A 28 -6.60 4.14 -1.11
C LEU A 28 -6.88 4.39 0.38
N SER A 29 -6.21 5.36 1.01
CA SER A 29 -6.47 5.72 2.41
C SER A 29 -7.87 6.30 2.62
N GLN A 30 -8.35 7.16 1.71
CA GLN A 30 -9.71 7.69 1.75
C GLN A 30 -10.74 6.59 1.50
N PHE A 31 -10.48 5.72 0.54
CA PHE A 31 -11.34 4.59 0.22
C PHE A 31 -11.47 3.61 1.40
N THR A 32 -10.37 3.27 2.06
CA THR A 32 -10.40 2.39 3.23
C THR A 32 -11.08 3.03 4.44
N THR A 33 -10.92 4.34 4.65
CA THR A 33 -11.65 5.07 5.68
C THR A 33 -13.16 5.04 5.42
N TRP A 34 -13.57 5.29 4.19
CA TRP A 34 -14.96 5.22 3.77
C TRP A 34 -15.56 3.82 3.97
N LEU A 35 -14.83 2.77 3.56
CA LEU A 35 -15.27 1.38 3.80
C LEU A 35 -15.35 1.05 5.29
N GLY A 36 -14.40 1.54 6.10
CA GLY A 36 -14.41 1.37 7.54
C GLY A 36 -15.67 1.98 8.18
N ASN A 37 -16.04 3.19 7.76
CA ASN A 37 -17.26 3.84 8.24
C ASN A 37 -18.52 3.03 7.87
N ILE A 38 -18.62 2.55 6.63
CA ILE A 38 -19.74 1.68 6.22
C ILE A 38 -19.78 0.40 7.07
N ALA A 39 -18.62 -0.22 7.29
CA ALA A 39 -18.55 -1.43 8.11
C ALA A 39 -19.08 -1.19 9.53
N GLN A 40 -18.77 -0.03 10.13
CA GLN A 40 -19.27 0.34 11.45
C GLN A 40 -20.76 0.69 11.43
N ASP A 41 -21.17 1.59 10.53
CA ASP A 41 -22.49 2.22 10.56
C ASP A 41 -23.60 1.28 10.05
N GLU A 42 -23.31 0.47 9.02
CA GLU A 42 -24.29 -0.38 8.38
C GLU A 42 -24.22 -1.85 8.84
N PHE A 43 -23.04 -2.33 9.22
CA PHE A 43 -22.82 -3.74 9.54
C PHE A 43 -22.47 -3.98 11.02
N GLY A 44 -22.36 -2.94 11.84
CA GLY A 44 -22.06 -3.04 13.27
C GLY A 44 -20.66 -3.63 13.56
N VAL A 45 -19.74 -3.51 12.62
CA VAL A 45 -18.36 -3.96 12.83
C VAL A 45 -17.63 -3.00 13.73
N GLU A 46 -16.99 -3.50 14.78
CA GLU A 46 -16.14 -2.69 15.65
C GLU A 46 -14.76 -2.51 15.01
N VAL A 47 -14.34 -1.26 14.80
CA VAL A 47 -13.02 -0.92 14.23
C VAL A 47 -12.17 -0.28 15.32
N TYR A 48 -11.01 -0.85 15.58
CA TYR A 48 -10.08 -0.42 16.63
C TYR A 48 -8.79 0.13 16.02
N PRO A 49 -8.76 1.39 15.56
CA PRO A 49 -7.54 2.00 15.03
C PRO A 49 -6.50 2.17 16.14
N GLY A 50 -5.23 1.93 15.83
CA GLY A 50 -4.13 2.08 16.79
C GLY A 50 -3.87 0.85 17.66
N PHE A 51 -4.68 -0.20 17.58
CA PHE A 51 -4.45 -1.46 18.30
C PHE A 51 -3.63 -2.43 17.43
N ALA A 52 -2.35 -2.49 17.69
CA ALA A 52 -1.46 -3.39 16.95
C ALA A 52 -1.52 -4.82 17.50
N GLY A 53 -1.73 -5.81 16.64
CA GLY A 53 -1.59 -7.22 16.99
C GLY A 53 -0.12 -7.56 17.26
N ALA A 54 0.19 -8.10 18.42
CA ALA A 54 1.53 -8.45 18.86
C ALA A 54 1.78 -9.96 18.95
N GLY A 55 0.76 -10.71 19.31
CA GLY A 55 0.88 -12.15 19.50
C GLY A 55 -0.36 -12.91 19.03
N LEU A 56 -0.18 -14.19 18.77
CA LEU A 56 -1.24 -15.13 18.48
C LEU A 56 -1.73 -15.76 19.77
N LEU A 57 -3.04 -15.77 19.98
CA LEU A 57 -3.66 -16.62 21.00
C LEU A 57 -3.87 -18.00 20.40
N MET A 58 -3.12 -18.98 20.87
CA MET A 58 -3.18 -20.37 20.39
C MET A 58 -4.01 -21.23 21.34
N SER A 59 -4.67 -22.26 20.80
CA SER A 59 -5.25 -23.30 21.68
C SER A 59 -4.14 -24.02 22.45
N GLU A 60 -4.38 -24.35 23.70
CA GLU A 60 -3.67 -25.40 24.36
C GLU A 60 -3.97 -26.74 23.65
N HIS A 61 -3.14 -27.75 23.82
CA HIS A 61 -3.37 -29.06 23.20
C HIS A 61 -4.78 -29.55 23.58
N GLU A 62 -5.66 -29.66 22.59
CA GLU A 62 -6.81 -30.56 22.76
C GLU A 62 -6.25 -31.98 22.64
N ASP A 63 -6.25 -32.68 23.73
CA ASP A 63 -5.92 -34.13 23.74
C ASP A 63 -6.96 -34.84 22.87
N SER A 64 -6.56 -35.25 21.68
CA SER A 64 -7.37 -36.17 20.89
C SER A 64 -7.44 -37.48 21.64
N PRO A 65 -8.59 -38.11 21.79
CA PRO A 65 -8.68 -39.45 22.42
C PRO A 65 -8.01 -40.55 21.63
N ASP A 66 -7.63 -40.28 20.37
CA ASP A 66 -6.94 -41.25 19.50
C ASP A 66 -5.42 -41.11 19.63
N PRO A 67 -4.71 -42.14 20.16
CA PRO A 67 -3.24 -42.14 20.30
C PRO A 67 -2.48 -42.10 18.96
N PHE A 68 -3.12 -42.42 17.83
CA PHE A 68 -2.51 -42.49 16.51
C PHE A 68 -2.89 -41.29 15.61
N ASP A 69 -3.65 -40.31 16.13
CA ASP A 69 -4.01 -39.13 15.36
C ASP A 69 -2.84 -38.12 15.33
N ASP A 70 -2.06 -38.17 14.26
CA ASP A 70 -0.95 -37.24 14.02
C ASP A 70 -1.42 -35.75 13.91
N ARG A 71 -2.71 -35.50 13.78
CA ARG A 71 -3.32 -34.13 13.83
C ARG A 71 -3.26 -33.53 15.24
N LYS A 72 -2.91 -34.33 16.25
CA LYS A 72 -2.77 -33.96 17.66
C LYS A 72 -1.84 -32.79 17.96
N LYS A 73 -0.93 -32.46 17.05
CA LYS A 73 0.11 -31.45 17.31
C LYS A 73 -0.20 -30.07 16.73
N VAL A 74 -1.29 -29.92 15.99
CA VAL A 74 -1.61 -28.66 15.33
C VAL A 74 -2.42 -27.78 16.27
N LYS A 75 -1.75 -26.80 16.90
CA LYS A 75 -2.40 -25.74 17.65
C LYS A 75 -3.28 -24.92 16.71
N SER A 76 -4.49 -24.54 17.13
CA SER A 76 -5.37 -23.64 16.39
C SER A 76 -5.28 -22.21 16.90
N VAL A 77 -5.43 -21.24 16.02
CA VAL A 77 -5.54 -19.84 16.40
C VAL A 77 -6.91 -19.60 17.03
N ARG A 78 -6.94 -19.03 18.22
CA ARG A 78 -8.15 -18.69 18.99
C ARG A 78 -8.38 -17.18 19.12
N GLY A 79 -7.49 -16.40 18.53
CA GLY A 79 -7.55 -14.95 18.57
C GLY A 79 -6.18 -14.30 18.50
N ILE A 80 -6.11 -13.06 18.96
CA ILE A 80 -4.88 -12.28 18.97
C ILE A 80 -4.69 -11.58 20.33
N ILE A 81 -3.44 -11.21 20.60
CA ILE A 81 -3.03 -10.39 21.74
C ILE A 81 -2.49 -9.09 21.17
N THR A 82 -2.95 -7.94 21.67
CA THR A 82 -2.45 -6.63 21.23
C THR A 82 -1.18 -6.23 21.98
N ASN A 83 -0.50 -5.23 21.45
CA ASN A 83 0.66 -4.65 22.10
C ASN A 83 0.31 -3.96 23.41
N GLU A 84 1.24 -4.02 24.35
CA GLU A 84 1.28 -3.11 25.49
C GLU A 84 1.59 -1.68 25.03
N VAL A 85 1.00 -0.68 25.64
CA VAL A 85 1.26 0.73 25.39
C VAL A 85 1.86 1.41 26.62
N GLY A 86 2.42 2.61 26.45
CA GLY A 86 3.01 3.34 27.57
C GLY A 86 4.35 2.78 28.08
N LEU A 87 5.12 2.12 27.24
CA LEU A 87 6.51 1.74 27.52
C LEU A 87 7.50 2.84 27.12
N SER A 88 8.60 2.97 27.84
CA SER A 88 9.75 3.80 27.47
C SER A 88 10.60 3.10 26.41
N LYS A 89 11.59 3.81 25.85
CA LYS A 89 12.59 3.20 24.95
C LYS A 89 13.41 2.07 25.59
N THR A 90 13.44 2.02 26.93
CA THR A 90 14.11 0.98 27.72
C THR A 90 13.14 -0.04 28.31
N TYR A 91 11.95 -0.16 27.75
CA TYR A 91 10.88 -1.07 28.17
C TYR A 91 10.39 -0.89 29.62
N ARG A 92 10.63 0.28 30.25
CA ARG A 92 10.09 0.61 31.56
C ARG A 92 8.67 1.17 31.42
N LYS A 93 7.77 0.75 32.29
CA LYS A 93 6.39 1.23 32.35
C LYS A 93 6.37 2.73 32.71
N LYS A 94 5.62 3.50 31.95
CA LYS A 94 5.28 4.91 32.21
C LYS A 94 3.99 4.97 33.02
N SER A 95 3.60 6.19 33.45
CA SER A 95 2.28 6.41 34.09
C SER A 95 1.10 6.09 33.16
N THR A 96 1.31 6.08 31.85
CA THR A 96 0.33 5.76 30.80
C THR A 96 0.44 4.30 30.34
N PHE A 97 1.01 3.42 31.15
CA PHE A 97 1.13 2.01 30.78
C PHE A 97 -0.23 1.33 30.82
N GLU A 98 -0.56 0.65 29.73
CA GLU A 98 -1.71 -0.24 29.64
C GLU A 98 -1.25 -1.60 29.09
N PRO A 99 -1.71 -2.71 29.68
CA PRO A 99 -1.38 -4.05 29.17
C PRO A 99 -2.09 -4.30 27.84
N GLY A 100 -1.55 -5.21 27.04
CA GLY A 100 -2.20 -5.69 25.84
C GLY A 100 -3.52 -6.40 26.16
N MET A 101 -4.47 -6.28 25.24
CA MET A 101 -5.79 -6.94 25.33
C MET A 101 -5.78 -8.25 24.56
N ILE A 102 -6.64 -9.18 24.98
CA ILE A 102 -6.87 -10.47 24.33
C ILE A 102 -8.20 -10.41 23.59
N PHE A 103 -8.14 -10.54 22.28
CA PHE A 103 -9.32 -10.71 21.43
C PHE A 103 -9.48 -12.17 21.06
N ARG A 104 -10.62 -12.76 21.42
CA ARG A 104 -10.97 -14.15 21.10
C ARG A 104 -11.96 -14.18 19.94
N SER A 105 -11.77 -15.10 19.00
CA SER A 105 -12.66 -15.25 17.85
C SER A 105 -12.75 -16.70 17.40
N LYS A 106 -13.86 -17.05 16.75
CA LYS A 106 -14.04 -18.35 16.08
C LYS A 106 -13.18 -18.46 14.81
N VAL A 107 -13.01 -17.34 14.11
CA VAL A 107 -12.21 -17.22 12.88
C VAL A 107 -11.41 -15.93 12.96
N THR A 108 -10.14 -15.99 12.57
CA THR A 108 -9.25 -14.82 12.49
C THR A 108 -8.73 -14.69 11.06
N LEU A 109 -8.92 -13.51 10.46
CA LEU A 109 -8.39 -13.17 9.14
C LEU A 109 -7.16 -12.28 9.31
N PHE A 110 -6.04 -12.68 8.71
CA PHE A 110 -4.79 -11.92 8.74
C PHE A 110 -4.61 -11.21 7.40
N ALA A 111 -4.85 -9.90 7.38
CA ALA A 111 -4.75 -9.05 6.21
C ALA A 111 -3.67 -7.97 6.41
N GLU A 112 -2.45 -8.39 6.78
CA GLU A 112 -1.35 -7.53 7.21
C GLU A 112 -0.41 -7.11 6.07
N GLY A 113 -0.82 -7.30 4.83
CA GLY A 113 -0.01 -7.01 3.65
C GLY A 113 1.11 -8.03 3.39
N ALA A 114 2.05 -7.66 2.51
CA ALA A 114 3.05 -8.57 1.97
C ALA A 114 4.01 -9.16 3.02
N HIS A 115 4.27 -8.42 4.08
CA HIS A 115 5.21 -8.83 5.12
C HIS A 115 4.53 -9.45 6.33
N GLY A 116 3.51 -8.77 6.83
CA GLY A 116 2.81 -9.13 8.04
C GLY A 116 3.69 -9.13 9.30
N SER A 117 3.07 -9.14 10.46
CA SER A 117 3.73 -9.34 11.75
C SER A 117 3.30 -10.67 12.37
N LEU A 118 1.99 -10.84 12.62
CA LEU A 118 1.43 -12.11 13.10
C LEU A 118 1.48 -13.20 12.02
N SER A 119 1.32 -12.83 10.76
CA SER A 119 1.45 -13.76 9.62
C SER A 119 2.82 -14.45 9.58
N LYS A 120 3.90 -13.77 9.97
CA LYS A 120 5.23 -14.40 10.10
C LYS A 120 5.27 -15.49 11.18
N GLN A 121 4.57 -15.24 12.28
CA GLN A 121 4.45 -16.25 13.34
C GLN A 121 3.69 -17.47 12.84
N LEU A 122 2.59 -17.26 12.08
CA LEU A 122 1.83 -18.34 11.44
C LEU A 122 2.68 -19.13 10.43
N TYR A 123 3.45 -18.43 9.58
CA TYR A 123 4.33 -19.07 8.62
C TYR A 123 5.33 -20.01 9.30
N SER A 124 5.87 -19.60 10.45
CA SER A 124 6.79 -20.42 11.24
C SER A 124 6.08 -21.59 11.91
N ILE A 125 4.93 -21.36 12.55
CA ILE A 125 4.21 -22.40 13.32
C ILE A 125 3.68 -23.51 12.41
N TYR A 126 3.12 -23.14 11.25
CA TYR A 126 2.46 -24.08 10.35
C TYR A 126 3.27 -24.39 9.09
N ASN A 127 4.51 -23.88 9.00
CA ASN A 127 5.39 -24.06 7.84
C ASN A 127 4.71 -23.72 6.49
N LEU A 128 3.92 -22.62 6.47
CA LEU A 128 3.08 -22.27 5.32
C LEU A 128 3.87 -21.83 4.08
N ARG A 129 5.15 -21.56 4.21
CA ARG A 129 6.01 -21.09 3.13
C ARG A 129 7.01 -22.11 2.62
N ARG A 130 6.90 -23.38 3.03
CA ARG A 130 7.89 -24.42 2.65
C ARG A 130 8.05 -24.57 1.13
N ASP A 131 6.96 -24.43 0.38
CA ASP A 131 6.91 -24.58 -1.07
C ASP A 131 6.80 -23.23 -1.81
N ALA A 132 6.95 -22.12 -1.08
CA ALA A 132 6.85 -20.78 -1.66
C ALA A 132 8.16 -20.37 -2.33
N GLN A 133 8.05 -19.68 -3.47
CA GLN A 133 9.18 -19.03 -4.10
C GLN A 133 9.71 -17.85 -3.26
N PRO A 134 10.99 -17.50 -3.38
CA PRO A 134 11.55 -16.30 -2.74
C PRO A 134 10.74 -15.04 -3.10
N GLN A 135 10.45 -14.23 -2.11
CA GLN A 135 9.74 -12.97 -2.30
C GLN A 135 10.70 -11.92 -2.89
N THR A 136 10.25 -11.24 -3.94
CA THR A 136 10.93 -10.06 -4.48
C THR A 136 10.52 -8.82 -3.70
N TYR A 137 11.46 -7.88 -3.57
CA TYR A 137 11.26 -6.63 -2.85
C TYR A 137 11.57 -5.44 -3.75
N ALA A 138 10.79 -4.40 -3.60
CA ALA A 138 11.03 -3.12 -4.26
C ALA A 138 10.75 -1.97 -3.28
N ILE A 139 11.41 -0.84 -3.48
CA ILE A 139 11.11 0.40 -2.80
C ILE A 139 10.34 1.33 -3.73
N GLY A 140 9.25 1.92 -3.25
CA GLY A 140 8.49 2.95 -3.93
C GLY A 140 8.67 4.29 -3.25
N LEU A 141 9.01 5.31 -4.02
CA LEU A 141 9.07 6.71 -3.62
C LEU A 141 7.90 7.44 -4.24
N LYS A 142 7.19 8.23 -3.46
CA LYS A 142 5.98 8.90 -3.91
C LYS A 142 5.93 10.33 -3.40
N GLU A 143 5.53 11.23 -4.29
CA GLU A 143 5.13 12.60 -3.96
C GLU A 143 3.71 12.85 -4.46
N VAL A 144 3.00 13.76 -3.80
CA VAL A 144 1.69 14.24 -4.25
C VAL A 144 1.80 15.74 -4.41
N TRP A 145 1.48 16.21 -5.60
CA TRP A 145 1.60 17.60 -5.99
C TRP A 145 0.24 18.18 -6.35
N ARG A 146 0.04 19.45 -6.05
CA ARG A 146 -1.08 20.23 -6.58
C ARG A 146 -0.63 20.86 -7.88
N VAL A 147 -1.43 20.72 -8.93
CA VAL A 147 -1.11 21.27 -10.25
C VAL A 147 -2.12 22.33 -10.68
N ASP A 148 -1.73 23.16 -11.64
CA ASP A 148 -2.65 24.14 -12.22
C ASP A 148 -3.89 23.43 -12.78
N PRO A 149 -5.11 23.91 -12.50
CA PRO A 149 -6.34 23.33 -13.05
C PRO A 149 -6.35 23.19 -14.58
N LYS A 150 -5.62 24.05 -15.30
CA LYS A 150 -5.51 23.96 -16.76
C LYS A 150 -4.69 22.77 -17.24
N GLU A 151 -3.77 22.30 -16.42
CA GLU A 151 -2.88 21.19 -16.71
C GLU A 151 -3.40 19.87 -16.10
N HIS A 152 -4.40 19.96 -15.23
CA HIS A 152 -4.97 18.82 -14.54
C HIS A 152 -5.91 18.03 -15.44
N LYS A 153 -5.71 16.71 -15.52
CA LYS A 153 -6.52 15.79 -16.33
C LYS A 153 -7.00 14.63 -15.47
N PRO A 154 -8.08 14.79 -14.71
CA PRO A 154 -8.55 13.78 -13.76
C PRO A 154 -8.69 12.40 -14.41
N GLY A 155 -8.12 11.38 -13.76
CA GLY A 155 -8.14 10.01 -14.27
C GLY A 155 -7.06 9.67 -15.30
N GLU A 156 -6.22 10.63 -15.73
CA GLU A 156 -5.06 10.30 -16.57
C GLU A 156 -4.04 9.49 -15.77
N VAL A 157 -3.64 8.37 -16.32
CA VAL A 157 -2.66 7.44 -15.75
C VAL A 157 -1.53 7.25 -16.72
N VAL A 158 -0.32 7.58 -16.30
CA VAL A 158 0.90 7.40 -17.07
C VAL A 158 1.86 6.48 -16.33
N HIS A 159 2.40 5.51 -17.05
CA HIS A 159 3.50 4.68 -16.57
C HIS A 159 4.73 4.92 -17.40
N THR A 160 5.89 4.90 -16.75
CA THR A 160 7.19 5.07 -17.41
C THR A 160 8.13 3.94 -17.04
N MET A 161 9.08 3.66 -17.92
CA MET A 161 10.21 2.75 -17.69
C MET A 161 11.46 3.30 -18.36
N GLY A 162 12.62 2.73 -18.05
CA GLY A 162 13.91 3.18 -18.53
C GLY A 162 14.53 4.24 -17.62
N TRP A 163 15.08 5.31 -18.21
CA TRP A 163 15.73 6.36 -17.44
C TRP A 163 14.85 6.91 -16.28
N PRO A 164 15.41 7.21 -15.10
CA PRO A 164 16.81 7.26 -14.73
C PRO A 164 17.44 5.89 -14.41
N LEU A 165 16.66 4.81 -14.38
CA LEU A 165 17.18 3.49 -14.10
C LEU A 165 17.90 2.90 -15.30
N GLY A 166 19.01 2.19 -15.03
CA GLY A 166 19.71 1.42 -16.04
C GLY A 166 18.95 0.15 -16.43
N LYS A 167 19.32 -0.46 -17.55
CA LYS A 167 18.69 -1.68 -18.07
C LYS A 167 18.76 -2.89 -17.11
N ASP A 168 19.71 -2.88 -16.20
CA ASP A 168 19.95 -3.97 -15.23
C ASP A 168 19.23 -3.72 -13.88
N THR A 169 18.41 -2.65 -13.80
CA THR A 169 17.66 -2.31 -12.58
C THR A 169 16.17 -2.34 -12.90
N TYR A 170 15.45 -3.27 -12.28
CA TYR A 170 14.00 -3.35 -12.41
C TYR A 170 13.34 -2.15 -11.74
N GLY A 171 12.39 -1.53 -12.43
CA GLY A 171 11.65 -0.41 -11.88
C GLY A 171 10.94 0.42 -12.94
N GLY A 172 10.39 1.53 -12.52
CA GLY A 172 9.69 2.47 -13.38
C GLY A 172 8.92 3.51 -12.58
N GLY A 173 8.42 4.52 -13.27
CA GLY A 173 7.68 5.61 -12.67
C GLY A 173 6.21 5.61 -13.03
N TRP A 174 5.45 6.41 -12.28
CA TRP A 174 4.06 6.69 -12.57
C TRP A 174 3.72 8.16 -12.36
N VAL A 175 2.69 8.62 -13.07
CA VAL A 175 2.02 9.91 -12.86
C VAL A 175 0.52 9.65 -12.93
N TYR A 176 -0.20 9.91 -11.84
CA TYR A 176 -1.64 9.70 -11.72
C TYR A 176 -2.33 11.00 -11.35
N HIS A 177 -3.22 11.48 -12.22
CA HIS A 177 -4.06 12.63 -11.96
C HIS A 177 -5.26 12.20 -11.11
N MET A 178 -5.20 12.56 -9.82
CA MET A 178 -6.21 12.24 -8.81
C MET A 178 -7.26 13.36 -8.74
N ASP A 179 -8.32 13.18 -7.96
CA ASP A 179 -9.28 14.24 -7.71
C ASP A 179 -8.67 15.44 -6.97
N GLY A 180 -9.38 16.59 -7.04
CA GLY A 180 -9.01 17.78 -6.30
C GLY A 180 -7.77 18.53 -6.78
N GLY A 181 -7.39 18.39 -8.05
CA GLY A 181 -6.20 19.03 -8.62
C GLY A 181 -4.88 18.43 -8.15
N LEU A 182 -4.92 17.18 -7.67
CA LEU A 182 -3.75 16.47 -7.16
C LEU A 182 -3.18 15.52 -8.21
N VAL A 183 -1.86 15.44 -8.25
CA VAL A 183 -1.12 14.46 -9.06
C VAL A 183 -0.19 13.67 -8.16
N SER A 184 -0.35 12.36 -8.15
CA SER A 184 0.59 11.43 -7.52
C SER A 184 1.64 11.03 -8.53
N LEU A 185 2.89 11.21 -8.17
CA LEU A 185 4.01 10.75 -8.98
C LEU A 185 5.01 9.97 -8.14
N GLY A 186 5.73 9.07 -8.75
CA GLY A 186 6.73 8.30 -8.03
C GLY A 186 7.57 7.41 -8.91
N LEU A 187 8.51 6.75 -8.25
CA LEU A 187 9.46 5.81 -8.81
C LEU A 187 9.51 4.55 -7.96
N VAL A 188 9.44 3.40 -8.58
CA VAL A 188 9.69 2.10 -7.96
C VAL A 188 11.05 1.58 -8.41
N VAL A 189 11.83 1.04 -7.49
CA VAL A 189 13.14 0.43 -7.77
C VAL A 189 13.17 -0.95 -7.10
N GLY A 190 13.43 -2.00 -7.87
CA GLY A 190 13.68 -3.34 -7.34
C GLY A 190 14.92 -3.33 -6.46
N LEU A 191 14.88 -4.00 -5.30
CA LEU A 191 15.98 -3.97 -4.31
C LEU A 191 17.10 -4.95 -4.61
N ASP A 192 17.04 -5.65 -5.73
CA ASP A 192 18.06 -6.55 -6.26
C ASP A 192 19.06 -5.87 -7.23
N TYR A 193 19.04 -4.52 -7.29
CA TYR A 193 19.96 -3.76 -8.14
C TYR A 193 21.43 -3.98 -7.75
N LYS A 194 22.29 -4.06 -8.77
CA LYS A 194 23.71 -4.43 -8.61
C LYS A 194 24.61 -3.25 -8.25
N ASN A 195 24.18 -2.01 -8.56
CA ASN A 195 24.97 -0.82 -8.32
C ASN A 195 24.84 -0.36 -6.84
N PRO A 196 25.86 -0.56 -5.97
CA PRO A 196 25.76 -0.18 -4.56
C PRO A 196 25.69 1.34 -4.33
N TRP A 197 26.00 2.15 -5.34
CA TRP A 197 25.95 3.61 -5.28
C TRP A 197 24.59 4.17 -5.74
N LEU A 198 23.69 3.33 -6.24
CA LEU A 198 22.36 3.75 -6.63
C LEU A 198 21.59 4.20 -5.38
N SER A 199 21.10 5.42 -5.41
CA SER A 199 20.20 5.94 -4.38
C SER A 199 18.82 6.15 -4.99
N PRO A 200 17.81 5.32 -4.66
CA PRO A 200 16.48 5.44 -5.23
C PRO A 200 15.88 6.85 -5.12
N TYR A 201 16.13 7.52 -3.99
CA TYR A 201 15.65 8.89 -3.81
C TYR A 201 16.35 9.89 -4.75
N ARG A 202 17.65 9.77 -4.93
CA ARG A 202 18.39 10.63 -5.88
C ARG A 202 17.93 10.40 -7.30
N GLU A 203 17.75 9.14 -7.71
CA GLU A 203 17.22 8.80 -9.04
C GLU A 203 15.83 9.39 -9.25
N PHE A 204 14.96 9.35 -8.23
CA PHE A 204 13.64 9.96 -8.30
C PHE A 204 13.70 11.50 -8.46
N GLN A 205 14.69 12.16 -7.87
CA GLN A 205 14.88 13.61 -7.94
C GLN A 205 15.69 14.07 -9.16
N VAL A 206 16.24 13.15 -9.95
CA VAL A 206 17.03 13.53 -11.14
C VAL A 206 16.14 14.19 -12.18
N ARG A 207 16.45 15.44 -12.50
CA ARG A 207 15.82 16.19 -13.57
C ARG A 207 16.65 16.04 -14.85
N PRO A 208 16.04 15.86 -16.04
CA PRO A 208 16.76 15.95 -17.29
C PRO A 208 17.48 17.30 -17.38
N SER A 209 18.77 17.27 -17.58
CA SER A 209 19.63 18.46 -17.50
C SER A 209 19.55 19.39 -18.71
N SER A 210 18.92 19.00 -19.83
CA SER A 210 18.85 19.82 -21.03
C SER A 210 17.62 19.50 -21.86
N SER A 211 16.78 20.51 -22.01
CA SER A 211 15.78 20.75 -23.08
C SER A 211 14.96 19.61 -23.70
N PRO A 212 13.73 19.91 -24.16
CA PRO A 212 12.55 19.23 -23.68
C PRO A 212 12.41 17.83 -24.26
N PRO A 213 12.06 16.89 -23.44
CA PRO A 213 10.72 16.62 -23.08
C PRO A 213 10.46 16.95 -21.60
N SER A 214 11.05 18.04 -21.17
CA SER A 214 10.69 18.72 -19.94
C SER A 214 9.24 19.21 -19.92
N SER A 215 8.55 19.18 -21.05
CA SER A 215 7.13 19.40 -21.12
C SER A 215 6.33 18.28 -20.44
N PHE A 216 6.79 17.05 -20.39
CA PHE A 216 5.99 15.97 -19.83
C PHE A 216 5.94 15.99 -18.28
N LEU A 217 7.05 16.33 -17.61
CA LEU A 217 7.10 16.52 -16.16
C LEU A 217 7.12 18.00 -15.76
N LYS A 218 7.64 18.92 -16.61
CA LYS A 218 7.70 20.35 -16.30
C LYS A 218 6.46 21.13 -16.68
N THR A 219 5.73 20.77 -17.72
CA THR A 219 4.49 21.48 -18.09
C THR A 219 3.39 21.29 -17.07
N ASN A 220 3.44 20.18 -16.30
CA ASN A 220 2.43 19.87 -15.28
C ASN A 220 2.84 20.25 -13.86
N ILE A 221 4.11 20.66 -13.60
CA ILE A 221 4.63 20.78 -12.23
C ILE A 221 5.42 22.08 -11.98
N SER A 222 5.69 22.90 -13.00
CA SER A 222 6.74 23.94 -12.95
C SER A 222 6.44 25.21 -12.15
N ASN A 223 5.28 25.40 -11.56
CA ASN A 223 4.86 26.69 -10.99
C ASN A 223 4.53 26.70 -9.49
N PHE A 224 4.96 25.69 -8.71
CA PHE A 224 4.74 25.74 -7.26
C PHE A 224 6.04 25.89 -6.48
N PRO A 225 6.07 26.85 -5.53
CA PRO A 225 7.20 26.98 -4.60
C PRO A 225 7.29 25.73 -3.71
N ALA A 226 8.51 25.25 -3.55
CA ALA A 226 8.83 23.99 -2.84
C ALA A 226 8.51 23.98 -1.32
N ASN A 227 7.90 25.03 -0.78
CA ASN A 227 7.78 25.26 0.66
C ASN A 227 6.35 25.36 1.22
N GLU A 228 5.32 25.12 0.43
CA GLU A 228 3.96 25.11 0.99
C GLU A 228 3.44 23.67 1.05
N THR A 229 3.42 23.11 2.26
CA THR A 229 2.57 21.96 2.58
C THR A 229 1.12 22.36 2.33
N PRO A 230 0.41 21.74 1.37
CA PRO A 230 -0.98 22.09 1.15
C PRO A 230 -1.79 21.81 2.42
N PRO A 231 -2.69 22.69 2.83
CA PRO A 231 -3.59 22.40 3.93
C PRO A 231 -4.37 21.14 3.61
N LEU A 232 -4.52 20.26 4.58
CA LEU A 232 -5.40 19.11 4.49
C LEU A 232 -6.81 19.65 4.19
N LEU A 233 -7.24 19.50 2.95
CA LEU A 233 -8.62 19.84 2.58
C LEU A 233 -9.56 18.84 3.26
N PRO A 234 -10.72 19.29 3.78
CA PRO A 234 -11.74 18.37 4.25
C PRO A 234 -12.11 17.43 3.09
N ILE A 235 -12.24 16.16 3.41
CA ILE A 235 -12.64 15.10 2.48
C ILE A 235 -14.00 15.49 1.92
N PRO A 236 -14.16 15.74 0.61
CA PRO A 236 -15.49 15.95 0.05
C PRO A 236 -16.30 14.67 0.31
N PRO A 237 -17.58 14.77 0.69
CA PRO A 237 -18.42 13.60 0.84
C PRO A 237 -18.43 12.83 -0.49
N LEU A 238 -17.99 11.57 -0.47
CA LEU A 238 -18.08 10.69 -1.63
C LEU A 238 -19.55 10.67 -2.06
N LEU A 239 -19.78 11.02 -3.32
CA LEU A 239 -21.12 11.18 -3.88
C LEU A 239 -21.93 9.89 -3.68
N PRO A 240 -23.13 9.96 -3.06
CA PRO A 240 -23.97 8.78 -2.77
C PRO A 240 -24.37 7.95 -4.00
N HIS A 241 -24.20 8.49 -5.21
CA HIS A 241 -24.62 7.87 -6.46
C HIS A 241 -23.63 6.83 -7.02
N LEU A 242 -22.42 6.70 -6.47
CA LEU A 242 -21.44 5.69 -6.92
C LEU A 242 -21.70 4.30 -6.35
N ILE A 243 -22.40 4.21 -5.22
CA ILE A 243 -22.70 2.96 -4.52
C ILE A 243 -23.52 1.97 -5.36
N PRO A 244 -24.63 2.36 -6.01
CA PRO A 244 -25.45 1.43 -6.77
C PRO A 244 -24.76 0.84 -8.00
N SER A 245 -23.82 1.56 -8.60
CA SER A 245 -23.11 1.09 -9.79
C SER A 245 -21.99 0.10 -9.48
N LEU A 246 -21.34 0.24 -8.32
CA LEU A 246 -20.30 -0.69 -7.85
C LEU A 246 -20.91 -2.04 -7.42
N LEU A 247 -22.02 -2.02 -6.68
CA LEU A 247 -22.71 -3.24 -6.23
C LEU A 247 -23.37 -4.00 -7.39
N ARG A 248 -23.89 -3.32 -8.42
CA ARG A 248 -24.47 -3.98 -9.60
C ARG A 248 -23.44 -4.71 -10.46
N ARG A 249 -22.19 -4.27 -10.47
CA ARG A 249 -21.12 -4.94 -11.24
C ARG A 249 -20.52 -6.16 -10.54
N SER A 250 -20.63 -6.25 -9.21
CA SER A 250 -20.09 -7.37 -8.44
C SER A 250 -21.01 -8.61 -8.36
N GLY A 251 -22.23 -8.54 -8.88
CA GLY A 251 -23.17 -9.69 -8.87
C GLY A 251 -23.63 -10.11 -7.48
N LEU A 252 -23.34 -9.34 -6.45
CA LEU A 252 -23.83 -9.56 -5.09
C LEU A 252 -25.26 -8.99 -4.98
N LYS A 253 -26.22 -9.91 -4.78
CA LYS A 253 -27.57 -9.59 -4.34
C LYS A 253 -27.58 -9.54 -2.83
#